data_e3a5198e6afe6b05d1a7fbdedbcd3057
#
_entry.id   e3a5198e6afe6b05d1a7fbdedbcd3057
#
_cell.length_a   1.000
_cell.length_b   1.000
_cell.length_c   1.000
_cell.angle_alpha   90.00
_cell.angle_beta   90.00
_cell.angle_gamma   90.00
#
_symmetry.space_group_name_H-M   'P 1'
#
loop_
_entity.id
_entity.type
_entity.pdbx_description
1 polymer ?
#
loop_
_entity_poly.entity_id
_entity_poly.type
_entity_poly.pdbx_seq_one_letter_code
_entity_poly.pdbx_strand_id
1 'polypeptide(L)'
;MNTVLIVEDEKMIRQGIKSMMQRSGVPVQTIIECSNGQMALEVLQSQQIDVMFTDIRMPKMDGITLVQEMQKFQRRPLTVVISGYDDFSYAVEMLRMGVKEYILKPIDREQIMSIMHKMEDELTHIKEEQDTLRQAGYQQLRFLCTSEKVSAEDEELTGRYYQDSFLQGEYEVCCCSYDGEEEEQGNSYLYLHNVGGYDLFLIGCENKEFLIRNELRNCCVGFSQPVSGISSLKKAYEQAVLGRHEAFARAIKVVDCNESYMKKQTEHPKMAEEENRRLESAVHILGTERVEEAVELIQDYGRQVQNGAMDTDEFAQRMHLMLERIAVNYENALKVRKESILELQDIYRYQTITEYVNTLTDWMRRFHDLISEEFDDYKNKQKIQQAVSYIHENYNKDLNMAVVSNYISMNYSLFSYAFKQYTGTNFVNFLKDLRMQEAKRLLETSDMRVNEISQAVGYENEKHFMKIFKATLGVSPTEYRKSIQLKGE
;
A
#
# COMPACT_ATOMS: atom_id res chain seq x y z
N MET A 1 26.58 14.29 16.87
CA MET A 1 26.27 14.46 18.33
C MET A 1 25.34 15.63 18.54
N ASN A 2 24.32 15.52 19.39
CA ASN A 2 23.45 16.66 19.71
C ASN A 2 24.04 17.47 20.87
N THR A 3 24.30 16.85 22.02
CA THR A 3 24.71 17.58 23.22
C THR A 3 25.93 16.94 23.87
N VAL A 4 26.96 17.75 24.09
CA VAL A 4 28.19 17.37 24.81
C VAL A 4 28.27 18.18 26.11
N LEU A 5 28.56 17.50 27.21
CA LEU A 5 28.78 18.10 28.52
C LEU A 5 30.27 18.09 28.88
N ILE A 6 30.83 19.22 29.26
CA ILE A 6 32.20 19.37 29.78
C ILE A 6 32.14 19.71 31.25
N VAL A 7 32.75 18.89 32.09
CA VAL A 7 32.81 19.08 33.55
C VAL A 7 34.25 19.21 33.96
N GLU A 8 34.67 20.43 34.29
CA GLU A 8 36.04 20.78 34.63
C GLU A 8 36.03 22.03 35.51
N ASP A 9 36.68 22.04 36.61
CA ASP A 9 36.67 23.18 37.56
C ASP A 9 37.51 24.35 37.05
N GLU A 10 38.65 24.07 36.40
CA GLU A 10 39.53 25.08 35.84
C GLU A 10 38.97 25.70 34.55
N LYS A 11 38.55 26.95 34.63
CA LYS A 11 37.93 27.68 33.50
C LYS A 11 38.76 27.66 32.21
N MET A 12 40.08 27.81 32.34
CA MET A 12 40.99 27.86 31.17
C MET A 12 41.05 26.51 30.46
N ILE A 13 41.13 25.39 31.24
CA ILE A 13 41.16 24.03 30.72
C ILE A 13 39.82 23.73 30.05
N ARG A 14 38.71 24.01 30.71
CA ARG A 14 37.35 23.83 30.18
C ARG A 14 37.14 24.53 28.84
N GLN A 15 37.56 25.80 28.71
CA GLN A 15 37.50 26.54 27.49
C GLN A 15 38.44 26.02 26.40
N GLY A 16 39.61 25.53 26.78
CA GLY A 16 40.55 24.85 25.89
C GLY A 16 39.92 23.60 25.26
N ILE A 17 39.32 22.71 26.09
CA ILE A 17 38.63 21.52 25.65
C ILE A 17 37.48 21.88 24.68
N LYS A 18 36.63 22.86 25.05
CA LYS A 18 35.56 23.34 24.20
C LYS A 18 36.07 23.82 22.83
N SER A 19 37.13 24.61 22.80
CA SER A 19 37.73 25.10 21.56
C SER A 19 38.29 23.97 20.67
N MET A 20 38.90 22.93 21.29
CA MET A 20 39.40 21.77 20.57
C MET A 20 38.25 20.94 20.00
N MET A 21 37.15 20.71 20.74
CA MET A 21 35.96 20.04 20.29
C MET A 21 35.30 20.76 19.10
N GLN A 22 35.14 22.08 19.15
CA GLN A 22 34.61 22.89 18.06
C GLN A 22 35.44 22.81 16.78
N ARG A 23 36.72 22.46 16.89
CA ARG A 23 37.65 22.32 15.76
C ARG A 23 37.96 20.86 15.40
N SER A 24 37.25 19.90 16.01
CA SER A 24 37.46 18.48 15.77
C SER A 24 36.98 17.99 14.40
N GLY A 25 36.11 18.74 13.74
CA GLY A 25 35.40 18.31 12.51
C GLY A 25 34.12 17.51 12.74
N VAL A 26 33.89 17.07 13.99
CA VAL A 26 32.65 16.40 14.39
C VAL A 26 31.56 17.45 14.67
N PRO A 27 30.38 17.37 14.03
CA PRO A 27 29.29 18.32 14.27
C PRO A 27 28.72 18.12 15.69
N VAL A 28 28.75 19.17 16.51
CA VAL A 28 28.13 19.22 17.83
C VAL A 28 27.17 20.40 17.87
N GLN A 29 25.88 20.13 18.17
CA GLN A 29 24.87 21.19 18.20
C GLN A 29 25.00 22.06 19.46
N THR A 30 25.21 21.45 20.62
CA THR A 30 25.26 22.14 21.92
C THR A 30 26.40 21.62 22.76
N ILE A 31 27.21 22.54 23.34
CA ILE A 31 28.22 22.21 24.32
C ILE A 31 27.85 22.91 25.63
N ILE A 32 27.61 22.12 26.67
CA ILE A 32 27.28 22.59 28.01
C ILE A 32 28.54 22.50 28.88
N GLU A 33 28.74 23.51 29.70
CA GLU A 33 29.92 23.62 30.59
C GLU A 33 29.48 23.62 32.04
N CYS A 34 30.07 22.72 32.85
CA CYS A 34 29.89 22.67 34.31
C CYS A 34 31.24 22.79 35.00
N SER A 35 31.27 23.41 36.19
CA SER A 35 32.49 23.63 36.95
C SER A 35 32.67 22.64 38.12
N ASN A 36 31.79 21.68 38.29
CA ASN A 36 31.85 20.61 39.28
C ASN A 36 30.81 19.54 38.99
N GLY A 37 30.95 18.35 39.61
CA GLY A 37 30.06 17.22 39.43
C GLY A 37 28.63 17.45 39.88
N GLN A 38 28.41 18.31 40.92
CA GLN A 38 27.05 18.59 41.40
C GLN A 38 26.22 19.32 40.32
N MET A 39 26.80 20.35 39.67
CA MET A 39 26.13 21.03 38.54
C MET A 39 25.91 20.10 37.34
N ALA A 40 26.89 19.22 37.07
CA ALA A 40 26.76 18.23 36.00
C ALA A 40 25.61 17.26 36.27
N LEU A 41 25.42 16.78 37.49
CA LEU A 41 24.33 15.90 37.89
C LEU A 41 22.96 16.56 37.72
N GLU A 42 22.82 17.84 38.06
CA GLU A 42 21.60 18.62 37.83
C GLU A 42 21.26 18.75 36.31
N VAL A 43 22.27 18.95 35.48
CA VAL A 43 22.12 18.98 34.02
C VAL A 43 21.68 17.63 33.48
N LEU A 44 22.33 16.55 33.91
CA LEU A 44 22.02 15.17 33.51
C LEU A 44 20.61 14.72 33.92
N GLN A 45 20.05 15.30 34.99
CA GLN A 45 18.67 15.07 35.42
C GLN A 45 17.63 15.86 34.60
N SER A 46 18.02 17.00 34.03
CA SER A 46 17.12 17.93 33.36
C SER A 46 17.05 17.73 31.83
N GLN A 47 18.12 17.19 31.22
CA GLN A 47 18.20 17.05 29.77
C GLN A 47 19.09 15.88 29.35
N GLN A 48 18.88 15.38 28.12
CA GLN A 48 19.66 14.29 27.57
C GLN A 48 21.04 14.78 27.08
N ILE A 49 22.09 14.08 27.50
CA ILE A 49 23.47 14.31 27.10
C ILE A 49 23.97 13.10 26.33
N ASP A 50 24.60 13.29 25.17
CA ASP A 50 25.15 12.21 24.35
C ASP A 50 26.53 11.80 24.84
N VAL A 51 27.40 12.79 25.09
CA VAL A 51 28.78 12.55 25.53
C VAL A 51 29.12 13.49 26.68
N MET A 52 29.78 12.97 27.70
CA MET A 52 30.28 13.73 28.82
C MET A 52 31.79 13.58 28.92
N PHE A 53 32.49 14.72 29.04
CA PHE A 53 33.90 14.80 29.40
C PHE A 53 33.98 15.32 30.82
N THR A 54 34.62 14.58 31.73
CA THR A 54 34.70 14.98 33.13
C THR A 54 36.15 14.87 33.67
N ASP A 55 36.58 15.89 34.41
CA ASP A 55 37.78 15.74 35.26
C ASP A 55 37.44 14.85 36.46
N ILE A 56 38.49 14.21 37.03
CA ILE A 56 38.37 13.39 38.23
C ILE A 56 38.28 14.30 39.45
N ARG A 57 39.22 15.24 39.60
CA ARG A 57 39.33 16.06 40.81
C ARG A 57 38.67 17.42 40.65
N MET A 58 37.51 17.56 41.25
CA MET A 58 36.75 18.79 41.26
C MET A 58 36.15 19.08 42.64
N PRO A 59 35.93 20.36 42.98
CA PRO A 59 35.28 20.73 44.24
C PRO A 59 33.79 20.28 44.27
N LYS A 60 33.23 20.12 45.46
CA LYS A 60 31.85 19.71 45.77
C LYS A 60 31.57 18.24 45.48
N MET A 61 31.61 17.84 44.23
CA MET A 61 31.48 16.47 43.77
C MET A 61 32.57 16.20 42.73
N ASP A 62 33.37 15.17 42.96
CA ASP A 62 34.39 14.73 42.04
C ASP A 62 33.85 13.88 40.90
N GLY A 63 34.67 13.63 39.85
CA GLY A 63 34.25 12.87 38.67
C GLY A 63 33.93 11.41 38.95
N ILE A 64 34.58 10.79 39.96
CA ILE A 64 34.33 9.41 40.36
C ILE A 64 32.90 9.30 40.91
N THR A 65 32.60 10.15 41.90
CA THR A 65 31.26 10.22 42.52
C THR A 65 30.16 10.54 41.47
N LEU A 66 30.46 11.45 40.51
CA LEU A 66 29.56 11.77 39.43
C LEU A 66 29.23 10.53 38.58
N VAL A 67 30.25 9.78 38.16
CA VAL A 67 30.06 8.55 37.35
C VAL A 67 29.34 7.47 38.16
N GLN A 68 29.59 7.35 39.48
CA GLN A 68 28.84 6.43 40.35
C GLN A 68 27.36 6.81 40.45
N GLU A 69 27.02 8.08 40.63
CA GLU A 69 25.64 8.55 40.70
C GLU A 69 24.88 8.33 39.36
N MET A 70 25.60 8.50 38.24
CA MET A 70 25.04 8.24 36.89
C MET A 70 24.66 6.77 36.69
N GLN A 71 25.21 5.81 37.43
CA GLN A 71 24.83 4.39 37.33
C GLN A 71 23.31 4.17 37.64
N LYS A 72 22.68 5.10 38.30
CA LYS A 72 21.24 5.06 38.63
C LYS A 72 20.34 5.50 37.49
N PHE A 73 20.91 6.07 36.41
CA PHE A 73 20.12 6.59 35.31
C PHE A 73 19.87 5.50 34.23
N GLN A 74 18.69 5.46 33.70
CA GLN A 74 18.35 4.55 32.60
C GLN A 74 19.13 4.87 31.32
N ARG A 75 19.28 6.16 30.99
CA ARG A 75 20.09 6.64 29.85
C ARG A 75 21.31 7.36 30.38
N ARG A 76 22.49 6.91 29.96
CA ARG A 76 23.77 7.45 30.37
C ARG A 76 24.52 7.98 29.17
N PRO A 77 25.20 9.14 29.27
CA PRO A 77 26.08 9.63 28.23
C PRO A 77 27.31 8.72 28.08
N LEU A 78 27.84 8.65 26.86
CA LEU A 78 29.18 8.12 26.68
C LEU A 78 30.14 9.00 27.44
N THR A 79 30.89 8.42 28.39
CA THR A 79 31.71 9.19 29.32
C THR A 79 33.18 9.05 28.98
N VAL A 80 33.87 10.18 28.91
CA VAL A 80 35.30 10.32 28.75
C VAL A 80 35.85 10.99 30.00
N VAL A 81 36.85 10.38 30.64
CA VAL A 81 37.47 10.93 31.84
C VAL A 81 38.78 11.58 31.47
N ILE A 82 39.03 12.76 32.02
CA ILE A 82 40.26 13.52 31.89
C ILE A 82 40.94 13.62 33.25
N SER A 83 42.21 13.27 33.37
CA SER A 83 42.93 13.25 34.64
C SER A 83 44.31 13.82 34.55
N GLY A 84 44.71 14.55 35.57
CA GLY A 84 46.08 15.02 35.74
C GLY A 84 47.00 14.02 36.47
N TYR A 85 46.48 12.85 36.81
CA TYR A 85 47.21 11.85 37.58
C TYR A 85 47.34 10.53 36.82
N ASP A 86 48.55 10.02 36.74
CA ASP A 86 48.86 8.72 36.19
C ASP A 86 48.65 7.62 37.27
N ASP A 87 47.44 7.58 37.81
CA ASP A 87 47.05 6.56 38.78
C ASP A 87 46.20 5.49 38.11
N PHE A 88 46.86 4.39 37.80
CA PHE A 88 46.27 3.23 37.13
C PHE A 88 45.03 2.67 37.86
N SER A 89 44.97 2.84 39.20
CA SER A 89 43.84 2.34 39.99
C SER A 89 42.53 3.04 39.65
N TYR A 90 42.55 4.37 39.45
CA TYR A 90 41.36 5.14 39.02
C TYR A 90 40.94 4.82 37.62
N ALA A 91 41.89 4.63 36.70
CA ALA A 91 41.56 4.27 35.32
C ALA A 91 40.83 2.92 35.25
N VAL A 92 41.31 1.91 35.98
CA VAL A 92 40.66 0.59 36.02
C VAL A 92 39.27 0.65 36.66
N GLU A 93 39.11 1.43 37.75
CA GLU A 93 37.81 1.61 38.40
C GLU A 93 36.81 2.27 37.48
N MET A 94 37.19 3.35 36.78
CA MET A 94 36.35 4.08 35.82
C MET A 94 35.94 3.23 34.62
N LEU A 95 36.87 2.43 34.07
CA LEU A 95 36.53 1.50 32.97
C LEU A 95 35.51 0.43 33.41
N ARG A 96 35.61 -0.07 34.66
CA ARG A 96 34.62 -1.00 35.24
C ARG A 96 33.23 -0.37 35.39
N MET A 97 33.18 0.95 35.58
CA MET A 97 31.91 1.70 35.64
C MET A 97 31.37 2.10 34.26
N GLY A 98 32.00 1.64 33.17
CA GLY A 98 31.52 1.87 31.80
C GLY A 98 31.97 3.17 31.14
N VAL A 99 33.03 3.82 31.72
CA VAL A 99 33.69 4.94 31.04
C VAL A 99 34.34 4.43 29.76
N LYS A 100 34.14 5.14 28.65
CA LYS A 100 34.59 4.72 27.32
C LYS A 100 36.06 5.04 27.05
N GLU A 101 36.55 6.17 27.59
CA GLU A 101 37.93 6.62 27.42
C GLU A 101 38.46 7.32 28.65
N TYR A 102 39.77 7.19 28.84
CA TYR A 102 40.54 7.85 29.93
C TYR A 102 41.72 8.58 29.30
N ILE A 103 41.82 9.90 29.55
CA ILE A 103 42.84 10.79 28.98
C ILE A 103 43.69 11.35 30.09
N LEU A 104 45.02 11.36 29.89
CA LEU A 104 45.94 12.07 30.79
C LEU A 104 46.20 13.51 30.35
N LYS A 105 46.18 14.45 31.29
CA LYS A 105 46.67 15.83 31.06
C LYS A 105 48.19 15.82 30.91
N PRO A 106 48.83 16.60 30.00
CA PRO A 106 48.21 17.67 29.21
C PRO A 106 47.47 17.11 28.01
N ILE A 107 46.28 17.65 27.77
CA ILE A 107 45.40 17.26 26.65
C ILE A 107 45.94 17.93 25.38
N ASP A 108 46.13 17.17 24.34
CA ASP A 108 46.41 17.72 23.01
C ASP A 108 45.22 17.70 22.09
N ARG A 109 45.32 18.46 20.99
CA ARG A 109 44.24 18.60 20.02
C ARG A 109 43.93 17.28 19.28
N GLU A 110 44.97 16.52 18.94
CA GLU A 110 44.82 15.28 18.17
C GLU A 110 44.10 14.22 18.99
N GLN A 111 44.38 14.14 20.29
CA GLN A 111 43.67 13.25 21.21
C GLN A 111 42.18 13.60 21.30
N ILE A 112 41.82 14.88 21.50
CA ILE A 112 40.41 15.28 21.52
C ILE A 112 39.72 14.99 20.18
N MET A 113 40.38 15.27 19.04
CA MET A 113 39.82 14.94 17.70
C MET A 113 39.57 13.44 17.58
N SER A 114 40.55 12.60 17.90
CA SER A 114 40.41 11.15 17.81
C SER A 114 39.25 10.63 18.67
N ILE A 115 39.13 11.13 19.89
CA ILE A 115 38.09 10.72 20.83
C ILE A 115 36.69 11.21 20.37
N MET A 116 36.58 12.44 19.86
CA MET A 116 35.33 12.96 19.34
C MET A 116 34.81 12.09 18.17
N HIS A 117 35.71 11.70 17.25
CA HIS A 117 35.33 10.78 16.16
C HIS A 117 34.91 9.40 16.71
N LYS A 118 35.70 8.85 17.66
CA LYS A 118 35.35 7.55 18.29
C LYS A 118 33.99 7.59 18.99
N MET A 119 33.66 8.69 19.68
CA MET A 119 32.35 8.84 20.34
C MET A 119 31.23 9.03 19.34
N GLU A 120 31.45 9.72 18.20
CA GLU A 120 30.47 9.82 17.13
C GLU A 120 30.18 8.48 16.47
N ASP A 121 31.25 7.70 16.19
CA ASP A 121 31.10 6.36 15.62
C ASP A 121 30.32 5.43 16.57
N GLU A 122 30.65 5.47 17.87
CA GLU A 122 29.95 4.69 18.90
C GLU A 122 28.47 5.08 19.03
N LEU A 123 28.16 6.38 19.03
CA LEU A 123 26.77 6.88 19.02
C LEU A 123 26.02 6.46 17.78
N THR A 124 26.67 6.50 16.62
CA THR A 124 26.09 6.06 15.35
C THR A 124 25.80 4.56 15.41
N HIS A 125 26.73 3.76 15.90
CA HIS A 125 26.55 2.32 16.04
C HIS A 125 25.40 1.96 17.01
N ILE A 126 25.34 2.62 18.16
CA ILE A 126 24.24 2.44 19.13
C ILE A 126 22.90 2.77 18.50
N LYS A 127 22.84 3.86 17.70
CA LYS A 127 21.63 4.27 17.02
C LYS A 127 21.21 3.25 15.94
N GLU A 128 22.16 2.78 15.14
CA GLU A 128 21.92 1.76 14.12
C GLU A 128 21.42 0.43 14.72
N GLU A 129 22.00 0.00 15.85
CA GLU A 129 21.53 -1.18 16.58
C GLU A 129 20.10 -0.99 17.10
N GLN A 130 19.79 0.17 17.69
CA GLN A 130 18.45 0.48 18.17
C GLN A 130 17.43 0.54 17.01
N ASP A 131 17.79 1.17 15.89
CA ASP A 131 16.94 1.23 14.70
C ASP A 131 16.70 -0.17 14.10
N THR A 132 17.72 -1.02 14.09
CA THR A 132 17.60 -2.41 13.63
C THR A 132 16.65 -3.22 14.51
N LEU A 133 16.80 -3.11 15.84
CA LEU A 133 15.92 -3.77 16.80
C LEU A 133 14.47 -3.25 16.68
N ARG A 134 14.30 -1.95 16.50
CA ARG A 134 12.99 -1.33 16.28
C ARG A 134 12.32 -1.83 15.02
N GLN A 135 13.05 -1.86 13.90
CA GLN A 135 12.54 -2.40 12.63
C GLN A 135 12.15 -3.88 12.75
N ALA A 136 12.96 -4.69 13.44
CA ALA A 136 12.63 -6.09 13.71
C ALA A 136 11.33 -6.22 14.52
N GLY A 137 11.17 -5.39 15.56
CA GLY A 137 9.94 -5.32 16.35
C GLY A 137 8.71 -4.96 15.49
N TYR A 138 8.83 -3.95 14.61
CA TYR A 138 7.74 -3.56 13.69
C TYR A 138 7.38 -4.68 12.71
N GLN A 139 8.36 -5.40 12.17
CA GLN A 139 8.10 -6.55 11.30
C GLN A 139 7.36 -7.67 12.05
N GLN A 140 7.70 -7.92 13.31
CA GLN A 140 6.98 -8.89 14.14
C GLN A 140 5.54 -8.47 14.41
N LEU A 141 5.26 -7.21 14.74
CA LEU A 141 3.90 -6.72 14.90
C LEU A 141 3.08 -6.86 13.61
N ARG A 142 3.65 -6.48 12.45
CA ARG A 142 2.99 -6.68 11.15
C ARG A 142 2.68 -8.14 10.88
N PHE A 143 3.64 -9.02 11.15
CA PHE A 143 3.46 -10.47 11.01
C PHE A 143 2.31 -10.98 11.89
N LEU A 144 2.26 -10.60 13.16
CA LEU A 144 1.18 -11.00 14.08
C LEU A 144 -0.20 -10.53 13.60
N CYS A 145 -0.30 -9.32 13.04
CA CYS A 145 -1.56 -8.80 12.51
C CYS A 145 -2.06 -9.59 11.29
N THR A 146 -1.16 -9.89 10.34
CA THR A 146 -1.55 -10.37 9.00
C THR A 146 -1.48 -11.89 8.81
N SER A 147 -0.73 -12.62 9.64
CA SER A 147 -0.55 -14.07 9.48
C SER A 147 -1.78 -14.87 9.88
N GLU A 148 -2.14 -15.86 9.08
CA GLU A 148 -3.25 -16.78 9.41
C GLU A 148 -2.94 -17.65 10.64
N LYS A 149 -1.67 -18.05 10.81
CA LYS A 149 -1.22 -18.87 11.92
C LYS A 149 -0.09 -18.17 12.65
N VAL A 150 -0.32 -17.90 13.92
CA VAL A 150 0.66 -17.32 14.85
C VAL A 150 0.99 -18.39 15.89
N SER A 151 2.27 -18.63 16.14
CA SER A 151 2.73 -19.55 17.18
C SER A 151 2.95 -18.84 18.51
N ALA A 152 2.94 -19.58 19.63
CA ALA A 152 3.28 -19.02 20.93
C ALA A 152 4.73 -18.49 20.98
N GLU A 153 5.64 -19.03 20.17
CA GLU A 153 7.03 -18.55 20.05
C GLU A 153 7.08 -17.18 19.40
N ASP A 154 6.24 -16.91 18.39
CA ASP A 154 6.14 -15.60 17.71
C ASP A 154 5.61 -14.53 18.68
N GLU A 155 4.60 -14.89 19.49
CA GLU A 155 4.05 -13.99 20.51
C GLU A 155 5.09 -13.69 21.61
N GLU A 156 5.84 -14.70 22.07
CA GLU A 156 6.90 -14.52 23.08
C GLU A 156 8.03 -13.65 22.53
N LEU A 157 8.47 -13.92 21.29
CA LEU A 157 9.52 -13.11 20.63
C LEU A 157 9.09 -11.64 20.54
N THR A 158 7.88 -11.38 20.07
CA THR A 158 7.35 -10.01 19.98
C THR A 158 7.23 -9.37 21.36
N GLY A 159 6.78 -10.13 22.38
CA GLY A 159 6.70 -9.67 23.75
C GLY A 159 8.04 -9.19 24.32
N ARG A 160 9.16 -9.80 23.91
CA ARG A 160 10.51 -9.36 24.31
C ARG A 160 10.90 -8.00 23.72
N TYR A 161 10.51 -7.71 22.46
CA TYR A 161 10.77 -6.38 21.86
C TYR A 161 10.00 -5.27 22.58
N TYR A 162 8.83 -5.58 23.13
CA TYR A 162 7.89 -4.59 23.71
C TYR A 162 7.64 -4.78 25.20
N GLN A 163 8.59 -5.40 25.94
CA GLN A 163 8.45 -5.68 27.37
C GLN A 163 8.24 -4.44 28.24
N ASP A 164 8.84 -3.30 27.85
CA ASP A 164 8.79 -2.03 28.57
C ASP A 164 7.82 -1.02 27.90
N SER A 165 6.97 -1.48 26.98
CA SER A 165 6.03 -0.62 26.24
C SER A 165 4.63 -0.65 26.86
N PHE A 166 3.79 0.32 26.45
CA PHE A 166 2.37 0.38 26.83
C PHE A 166 1.57 -0.86 26.36
N LEU A 167 2.09 -1.66 25.41
CA LEU A 167 1.45 -2.90 24.95
C LEU A 167 1.34 -3.99 26.03
N GLN A 168 2.05 -3.84 27.15
CA GLN A 168 1.86 -4.71 28.31
C GLN A 168 0.64 -4.33 29.16
N GLY A 169 0.15 -3.11 29.03
CA GLY A 169 -1.10 -2.62 29.63
C GLY A 169 -2.32 -2.80 28.72
N GLU A 170 -3.33 -1.98 28.95
CA GLU A 170 -4.51 -1.90 28.07
C GLU A 170 -4.23 -0.95 26.91
N TYR A 171 -4.47 -1.43 25.69
CA TYR A 171 -4.31 -0.67 24.47
C TYR A 171 -5.42 -0.96 23.46
N GLU A 172 -5.58 -0.08 22.50
CA GLU A 172 -6.49 -0.26 21.36
C GLU A 172 -5.67 -0.23 20.06
N VAL A 173 -6.20 -0.89 19.03
CA VAL A 173 -5.70 -0.77 17.65
C VAL A 173 -6.65 0.15 16.90
N CYS A 174 -6.07 1.14 16.21
CA CYS A 174 -6.78 2.01 15.29
C CYS A 174 -6.36 1.68 13.87
N CYS A 175 -7.33 1.48 12.97
CA CYS A 175 -7.14 1.25 11.55
C CYS A 175 -7.63 2.45 10.76
N CYS A 176 -6.81 2.95 9.83
CA CYS A 176 -7.12 4.12 9.01
C CYS A 176 -6.42 4.05 7.66
N SER A 177 -6.59 5.10 6.85
CA SER A 177 -5.76 5.45 5.71
C SER A 177 -5.10 6.79 6.03
N TYR A 178 -3.79 6.80 6.19
CA TYR A 178 -3.03 7.93 6.71
C TYR A 178 -1.79 8.19 5.85
N ASP A 179 -1.57 9.44 5.45
CA ASP A 179 -0.45 9.84 4.57
C ASP A 179 0.74 10.42 5.38
N GLY A 180 0.92 10.02 6.63
CA GLY A 180 2.04 10.47 7.47
C GLY A 180 3.29 9.61 7.33
N GLU A 181 4.43 10.18 7.75
CA GLU A 181 5.69 9.42 7.85
C GLU A 181 5.72 8.57 9.13
N GLU A 182 6.45 7.44 9.10
CA GLU A 182 6.68 6.61 10.29
C GLU A 182 7.54 7.37 11.31
N GLU A 183 6.92 8.15 12.17
CA GLU A 183 7.56 8.81 13.30
C GLU A 183 7.13 8.16 14.62
N GLU A 184 8.10 7.86 15.49
CA GLU A 184 7.84 7.55 16.88
C GLU A 184 7.58 8.84 17.67
N GLN A 185 6.34 9.09 18.06
CA GLN A 185 6.05 10.12 19.06
C GLN A 185 6.02 9.50 20.47
N GLY A 186 7.20 9.16 20.98
CA GLY A 186 7.37 8.75 22.37
C GLY A 186 6.62 7.45 22.74
N ASN A 187 6.35 7.26 24.04
CA ASN A 187 5.65 6.08 24.58
C ASN A 187 4.11 6.15 24.41
N SER A 188 3.58 7.07 23.58
CA SER A 188 2.13 7.32 23.51
C SER A 188 1.42 6.42 22.51
N TYR A 189 2.04 6.15 21.37
CA TYR A 189 1.51 5.25 20.34
C TYR A 189 2.64 4.70 19.44
N LEU A 190 2.35 3.59 18.74
CA LEU A 190 3.16 3.03 17.66
C LEU A 190 2.39 3.15 16.35
N TYR A 191 3.01 3.73 15.33
CA TYR A 191 2.46 3.81 13.98
C TYR A 191 3.11 2.74 13.09
N LEU A 192 2.29 1.96 12.39
CA LEU A 192 2.70 0.93 11.45
C LEU A 192 2.09 1.24 10.09
N HIS A 193 2.94 1.60 9.13
CA HIS A 193 2.50 1.86 7.77
C HIS A 193 2.25 0.57 6.99
N ASN A 194 1.18 0.54 6.19
CA ASN A 194 0.82 -0.53 5.24
C ASN A 194 0.81 -1.94 5.82
N VAL A 195 -0.02 -2.19 6.83
CA VAL A 195 -0.28 -3.51 7.40
C VAL A 195 -1.53 -4.10 6.77
N GLY A 196 -1.37 -5.05 5.84
CA GLY A 196 -2.48 -5.64 5.11
C GLY A 196 -3.29 -4.63 4.27
N GLY A 197 -2.65 -3.56 3.80
CA GLY A 197 -3.28 -2.48 3.01
C GLY A 197 -3.77 -1.30 3.86
N TYR A 198 -3.59 -1.31 5.18
CA TYR A 198 -4.04 -0.26 6.10
C TYR A 198 -2.88 0.33 6.89
N ASP A 199 -3.09 1.53 7.41
CA ASP A 199 -2.23 2.15 8.39
C ASP A 199 -2.80 1.92 9.79
N LEU A 200 -1.93 1.50 10.70
CA LEU A 200 -2.32 1.15 12.06
C LEU A 200 -1.65 2.03 13.09
N PHE A 201 -2.43 2.45 14.08
CA PHE A 201 -1.91 3.00 15.32
C PHE A 201 -2.25 2.04 16.47
N LEU A 202 -1.24 1.57 17.18
CA LEU A 202 -1.38 0.89 18.45
C LEU A 202 -1.24 1.95 19.53
N ILE A 203 -2.23 2.10 20.39
CA ILE A 203 -2.31 3.26 21.29
C ILE A 203 -2.80 2.86 22.70
N GLY A 204 -2.16 3.36 23.75
CA GLY A 204 -2.71 3.28 25.10
C GLY A 204 -4.05 3.99 25.19
N CYS A 205 -5.01 3.36 25.86
CA CYS A 205 -6.40 3.83 25.89
C CYS A 205 -6.54 5.30 26.34
N GLU A 206 -5.65 5.78 27.20
CA GLU A 206 -5.61 7.17 27.68
C GLU A 206 -5.25 8.20 26.59
N ASN A 207 -4.60 7.78 25.53
CA ASN A 207 -4.11 8.67 24.47
C ASN A 207 -5.04 8.75 23.24
N LYS A 208 -6.15 8.00 23.23
CA LYS A 208 -7.10 7.90 22.11
C LYS A 208 -7.63 9.25 21.63
N GLU A 209 -8.11 10.09 22.56
CA GLU A 209 -8.64 11.40 22.19
C GLU A 209 -7.58 12.33 21.61
N PHE A 210 -6.34 12.24 22.11
CA PHE A 210 -5.21 13.00 21.60
C PHE A 210 -4.92 12.63 20.15
N LEU A 211 -4.84 11.32 19.84
CA LEU A 211 -4.60 10.80 18.49
C LEU A 211 -5.69 11.28 17.51
N ILE A 212 -6.95 11.15 17.87
CA ILE A 212 -8.09 11.56 17.02
C ILE A 212 -8.08 13.07 16.74
N ARG A 213 -7.73 13.89 17.72
CA ARG A 213 -7.78 15.36 17.58
C ARG A 213 -6.59 15.95 16.83
N ASN A 214 -5.43 15.34 16.94
CA ASN A 214 -4.18 15.90 16.38
C ASN A 214 -3.78 15.21 15.10
N GLU A 215 -3.61 13.88 15.09
CA GLU A 215 -3.08 13.14 13.95
C GLU A 215 -4.19 12.73 12.96
N LEU A 216 -5.31 12.21 13.46
CA LEU A 216 -6.38 11.62 12.65
C LEU A 216 -7.57 12.56 12.42
N ARG A 217 -7.32 13.87 12.43
CA ARG A 217 -8.38 14.89 12.31
C ARG A 217 -9.23 14.72 11.05
N ASN A 218 -8.63 14.31 9.94
CA ASN A 218 -9.29 14.20 8.63
C ASN A 218 -9.54 12.73 8.21
N CYS A 219 -9.25 11.76 9.08
CA CYS A 219 -9.38 10.35 8.77
C CYS A 219 -10.71 9.78 9.29
N CYS A 220 -11.30 8.88 8.52
CA CYS A 220 -12.32 7.95 8.99
C CYS A 220 -11.62 6.71 9.56
N VAL A 221 -11.88 6.37 10.80
CA VAL A 221 -11.08 5.40 11.55
C VAL A 221 -11.94 4.35 12.23
N GLY A 222 -11.41 3.14 12.34
CA GLY A 222 -11.96 2.06 13.13
C GLY A 222 -11.07 1.73 14.33
N PHE A 223 -11.64 1.62 15.51
CA PHE A 223 -10.95 1.20 16.73
C PHE A 223 -11.39 -0.20 17.17
N SER A 224 -10.45 -0.96 17.69
CA SER A 224 -10.74 -2.20 18.40
C SER A 224 -11.37 -1.93 19.77
N GLN A 225 -11.85 -2.99 20.43
CA GLN A 225 -12.03 -2.96 21.88
C GLN A 225 -10.67 -2.88 22.58
N PRO A 226 -10.60 -2.30 23.79
CA PRO A 226 -9.42 -2.39 24.62
C PRO A 226 -8.98 -3.84 24.83
N VAL A 227 -7.70 -4.12 24.64
CA VAL A 227 -7.08 -5.43 24.80
C VAL A 227 -5.80 -5.32 25.62
N SER A 228 -5.33 -6.45 26.15
CA SER A 228 -4.04 -6.52 26.87
C SER A 228 -3.19 -7.65 26.32
N GLY A 229 -1.87 -7.39 26.27
CA GLY A 229 -0.87 -8.36 25.86
C GLY A 229 -0.84 -8.63 24.35
N ILE A 230 0.30 -9.12 23.88
CA ILE A 230 0.60 -9.33 22.45
C ILE A 230 -0.31 -10.39 21.81
N SER A 231 -0.72 -11.42 22.56
CA SER A 231 -1.61 -12.49 22.06
C SER A 231 -2.99 -11.99 21.60
N SER A 232 -3.42 -10.83 22.09
CA SER A 232 -4.70 -10.22 21.70
C SER A 232 -4.61 -9.30 20.47
N LEU A 233 -3.39 -9.02 19.97
CA LEU A 233 -3.14 -8.05 18.91
C LEU A 233 -3.87 -8.39 17.62
N LYS A 234 -3.83 -9.65 17.17
CA LYS A 234 -4.50 -10.08 15.93
C LYS A 234 -6.00 -9.83 15.99
N LYS A 235 -6.65 -10.19 17.10
CA LYS A 235 -8.08 -9.95 17.30
C LYS A 235 -8.41 -8.46 17.30
N ALA A 236 -7.59 -7.65 17.94
CA ALA A 236 -7.74 -6.20 17.96
C ALA A 236 -7.58 -5.60 16.56
N TYR A 237 -6.60 -6.06 15.77
CA TYR A 237 -6.41 -5.68 14.38
C TYR A 237 -7.67 -5.98 13.54
N GLU A 238 -8.18 -7.22 13.60
CA GLU A 238 -9.38 -7.62 12.86
C GLU A 238 -10.60 -6.76 13.22
N GLN A 239 -10.77 -6.45 14.50
CA GLN A 239 -11.81 -5.53 14.96
C GLN A 239 -11.64 -4.11 14.41
N ALA A 240 -10.43 -3.58 14.45
CA ALA A 240 -10.14 -2.24 13.93
C ALA A 240 -10.38 -2.14 12.43
N VAL A 241 -10.03 -3.17 11.65
CA VAL A 241 -10.33 -3.26 10.21
C VAL A 241 -11.83 -3.24 9.96
N LEU A 242 -12.61 -4.05 10.68
CA LEU A 242 -14.09 -4.04 10.57
C LEU A 242 -14.67 -2.67 10.92
N GLY A 243 -14.16 -2.02 11.96
CA GLY A 243 -14.53 -0.65 12.31
C GLY A 243 -14.21 0.34 11.19
N ARG A 244 -13.06 0.20 10.53
CA ARG A 244 -12.66 1.03 9.38
C ARG A 244 -13.57 0.83 8.17
N HIS A 245 -13.98 -0.42 7.87
CA HIS A 245 -14.93 -0.72 6.80
C HIS A 245 -16.29 -0.05 7.05
N GLU A 246 -16.79 -0.11 8.27
CA GLU A 246 -18.05 0.55 8.64
C GLU A 246 -17.93 2.08 8.61
N ALA A 247 -16.79 2.63 9.07
CA ALA A 247 -16.51 4.07 8.99
C ALA A 247 -16.48 4.55 7.53
N PHE A 248 -15.84 3.80 6.64
CA PHE A 248 -15.81 4.04 5.21
C PHE A 248 -17.21 3.98 4.58
N ALA A 249 -17.96 2.91 4.86
CA ALA A 249 -19.28 2.68 4.27
C ALA A 249 -20.28 3.77 4.61
N ARG A 250 -20.32 4.16 5.88
CA ARG A 250 -21.32 5.12 6.40
C ARG A 250 -20.84 6.55 6.49
N ALA A 251 -19.62 6.83 6.09
CA ALA A 251 -18.97 8.14 6.24
C ALA A 251 -18.98 8.63 7.70
N ILE A 252 -18.74 7.71 8.66
CA ILE A 252 -18.62 8.00 10.08
C ILE A 252 -17.15 8.20 10.41
N LYS A 253 -16.84 9.27 11.13
CA LYS A 253 -15.46 9.63 11.45
C LYS A 253 -14.74 8.62 12.34
N VAL A 254 -15.42 8.14 13.37
CA VAL A 254 -14.87 7.21 14.37
C VAL A 254 -15.86 6.10 14.62
N VAL A 255 -15.45 4.86 14.44
CA VAL A 255 -16.23 3.67 14.76
C VAL A 255 -15.46 2.83 15.77
N ASP A 256 -16.06 2.65 16.96
CA ASP A 256 -15.59 1.70 17.96
C ASP A 256 -16.23 0.34 17.67
N CYS A 257 -15.42 -0.63 17.26
CA CYS A 257 -15.89 -1.96 16.95
C CYS A 257 -16.43 -2.65 18.21
N ASN A 258 -17.59 -3.28 18.12
CA ASN A 258 -18.17 -4.10 19.18
C ASN A 258 -18.50 -5.51 18.66
N GLU A 259 -18.87 -6.42 19.57
CA GLU A 259 -19.15 -7.83 19.21
C GLU A 259 -20.29 -8.01 18.19
N SER A 260 -21.17 -7.02 18.01
CA SER A 260 -22.25 -7.09 17.03
C SER A 260 -21.74 -6.95 15.58
N TYR A 261 -20.61 -6.27 15.36
CA TYR A 261 -19.98 -6.18 14.04
C TYR A 261 -19.34 -7.50 13.62
N MET A 262 -18.76 -8.27 14.56
CA MET A 262 -18.12 -9.57 14.31
C MET A 262 -19.09 -10.65 13.77
N LYS A 263 -20.39 -10.53 14.05
CA LYS A 263 -21.41 -11.52 13.65
C LYS A 263 -21.94 -11.34 12.22
N LYS A 264 -21.55 -10.27 11.52
CA LYS A 264 -22.05 -9.93 10.18
C LYS A 264 -21.25 -10.57 9.02
N GLN A 265 -20.15 -11.26 9.30
CA GLN A 265 -19.42 -12.00 8.25
C GLN A 265 -20.25 -13.22 7.82
N THR A 266 -21.13 -13.03 6.88
CA THR A 266 -21.79 -14.09 6.12
C THR A 266 -20.96 -14.43 4.90
N GLU A 267 -20.97 -15.72 4.53
CA GLU A 267 -20.33 -16.25 3.31
C GLU A 267 -20.62 -15.34 2.12
N HIS A 268 -19.56 -14.89 1.44
CA HIS A 268 -19.70 -14.06 0.24
C HIS A 268 -20.45 -14.84 -0.84
N PRO A 269 -21.66 -14.44 -1.24
CA PRO A 269 -22.36 -15.11 -2.33
C PRO A 269 -21.55 -14.92 -3.62
N LYS A 270 -21.36 -16.00 -4.36
CA LYS A 270 -20.80 -15.89 -5.73
C LYS A 270 -21.62 -14.88 -6.51
N MET A 271 -20.94 -13.91 -7.09
CA MET A 271 -21.59 -12.86 -7.88
C MET A 271 -22.52 -13.49 -8.93
N ALA A 272 -23.79 -13.09 -8.95
CA ALA A 272 -24.79 -13.61 -9.88
C ALA A 272 -24.37 -13.30 -11.34
N GLU A 273 -24.64 -14.23 -12.27
CA GLU A 273 -24.32 -14.04 -13.68
C GLU A 273 -24.93 -12.76 -14.26
N GLU A 274 -26.09 -12.35 -13.75
CA GLU A 274 -26.77 -11.12 -14.18
C GLU A 274 -25.97 -9.87 -13.80
N GLU A 275 -25.40 -9.85 -12.60
CA GLU A 275 -24.59 -8.75 -12.10
C GLU A 275 -23.25 -8.65 -12.85
N ASN A 276 -22.68 -9.79 -13.18
CA ASN A 276 -21.49 -9.87 -14.01
C ASN A 276 -21.72 -9.24 -15.40
N ARG A 277 -22.91 -9.48 -16.01
CA ARG A 277 -23.31 -8.88 -17.28
C ARG A 277 -23.55 -7.36 -17.17
N ARG A 278 -24.07 -6.88 -16.03
CA ARG A 278 -24.26 -5.44 -15.79
C ARG A 278 -22.93 -4.71 -15.75
N LEU A 279 -21.95 -5.24 -15.02
CA LEU A 279 -20.58 -4.68 -14.97
C LEU A 279 -19.92 -4.70 -16.35
N GLU A 280 -20.06 -5.80 -17.10
CA GLU A 280 -19.54 -5.91 -18.46
C GLU A 280 -20.16 -4.87 -19.39
N SER A 281 -21.48 -4.68 -19.31
CA SER A 281 -22.18 -3.64 -20.06
C SER A 281 -21.67 -2.24 -19.69
N ALA A 282 -21.49 -1.95 -18.41
CA ALA A 282 -20.98 -0.66 -17.93
C ALA A 282 -19.57 -0.36 -18.49
N VAL A 283 -18.69 -1.36 -18.54
CA VAL A 283 -17.37 -1.21 -19.16
C VAL A 283 -17.46 -0.92 -20.66
N HIS A 284 -18.37 -1.59 -21.38
CA HIS A 284 -18.52 -1.40 -22.82
C HIS A 284 -19.07 -0.02 -23.21
N ILE A 285 -19.92 0.58 -22.38
CA ILE A 285 -20.52 1.89 -22.69
C ILE A 285 -19.64 3.09 -22.28
N LEU A 286 -18.50 2.87 -21.60
CA LEU A 286 -17.59 3.95 -21.19
C LEU A 286 -17.13 4.85 -22.33
N GLY A 287 -16.93 4.29 -23.52
CA GLY A 287 -16.52 5.06 -24.72
C GLY A 287 -17.69 5.55 -25.57
N THR A 288 -18.93 5.53 -25.09
CA THR A 288 -20.12 5.91 -25.83
C THR A 288 -20.85 7.05 -25.13
N GLU A 289 -21.78 7.73 -25.84
CA GLU A 289 -22.63 8.78 -25.25
C GLU A 289 -23.49 8.30 -24.05
N ARG A 290 -23.46 7.00 -23.75
CA ARG A 290 -24.18 6.38 -22.63
C ARG A 290 -23.33 6.22 -21.37
N VAL A 291 -22.21 6.90 -21.25
CA VAL A 291 -21.32 6.81 -20.08
C VAL A 291 -22.05 7.09 -18.76
N GLU A 292 -23.05 7.97 -18.76
CA GLU A 292 -23.80 8.29 -17.56
C GLU A 292 -24.59 7.09 -17.00
N GLU A 293 -25.00 6.12 -17.82
CA GLU A 293 -25.60 4.88 -17.32
C GLU A 293 -24.62 4.03 -16.50
N ALA A 294 -23.33 4.00 -16.90
CA ALA A 294 -22.28 3.34 -16.12
C ALA A 294 -21.99 4.11 -14.83
N VAL A 295 -21.97 5.43 -14.88
CA VAL A 295 -21.83 6.31 -13.70
C VAL A 295 -22.97 6.08 -12.71
N GLU A 296 -24.23 6.06 -13.17
CA GLU A 296 -25.40 5.81 -12.33
C GLU A 296 -25.34 4.44 -11.64
N LEU A 297 -24.85 3.41 -12.33
CA LEU A 297 -24.67 2.07 -11.75
C LEU A 297 -23.70 2.11 -10.56
N ILE A 298 -22.55 2.78 -10.70
CA ILE A 298 -21.55 2.90 -9.62
C ILE A 298 -22.10 3.72 -8.46
N GLN A 299 -22.81 4.80 -8.75
CA GLN A 299 -23.47 5.61 -7.70
C GLN A 299 -24.54 4.79 -6.96
N ASP A 300 -25.26 3.92 -7.68
CA ASP A 300 -26.25 3.04 -7.05
C ASP A 300 -25.59 2.02 -6.13
N TYR A 301 -24.50 1.40 -6.54
CA TYR A 301 -23.73 0.52 -5.66
C TYR A 301 -23.23 1.25 -4.40
N GLY A 302 -22.72 2.48 -4.53
CA GLY A 302 -22.32 3.29 -3.38
C GLY A 302 -23.49 3.54 -2.42
N ARG A 303 -24.69 3.86 -2.92
CA ARG A 303 -25.90 4.01 -2.10
C ARG A 303 -26.31 2.70 -1.42
N GLN A 304 -26.19 1.56 -2.09
CA GLN A 304 -26.48 0.25 -1.51
C GLN A 304 -25.57 -0.08 -0.33
N VAL A 305 -24.26 0.25 -0.45
CA VAL A 305 -23.32 0.08 0.68
C VAL A 305 -23.69 1.00 1.86
N GLN A 306 -23.96 2.28 1.61
CA GLN A 306 -24.37 3.23 2.65
C GLN A 306 -25.61 2.79 3.42
N ASN A 307 -26.57 2.20 2.72
CA ASN A 307 -27.83 1.72 3.29
C ASN A 307 -27.71 0.30 3.89
N GLY A 308 -26.55 -0.36 3.76
CA GLY A 308 -26.33 -1.72 4.24
C GLY A 308 -27.01 -2.82 3.40
N ALA A 309 -27.46 -2.50 2.18
CA ALA A 309 -28.01 -3.46 1.23
C ALA A 309 -26.93 -4.24 0.49
N MET A 310 -25.70 -3.73 0.45
CA MET A 310 -24.52 -4.36 -0.11
C MET A 310 -23.39 -4.29 0.93
N ASP A 311 -22.61 -5.36 1.04
CA ASP A 311 -21.40 -5.40 1.86
C ASP A 311 -20.25 -4.62 1.19
N THR A 312 -19.34 -4.04 2.00
CA THR A 312 -18.17 -3.31 1.49
C THR A 312 -17.21 -4.20 0.73
N ASP A 313 -17.03 -5.45 1.14
CA ASP A 313 -16.14 -6.38 0.46
C ASP A 313 -16.72 -6.82 -0.89
N GLU A 314 -18.04 -7.01 -0.96
CA GLU A 314 -18.75 -7.26 -2.22
C GLU A 314 -18.60 -6.08 -3.17
N PHE A 315 -18.73 -4.85 -2.68
CA PHE A 315 -18.51 -3.64 -3.46
C PHE A 315 -17.07 -3.57 -3.97
N ALA A 316 -16.07 -3.82 -3.09
CA ALA A 316 -14.66 -3.84 -3.45
C ALA A 316 -14.37 -4.84 -4.58
N GLN A 317 -14.91 -6.05 -4.50
CA GLN A 317 -14.77 -7.09 -5.54
C GLN A 317 -15.37 -6.65 -6.87
N ARG A 318 -16.55 -6.00 -6.86
CA ARG A 318 -17.18 -5.48 -8.07
C ARG A 318 -16.36 -4.38 -8.72
N MET A 319 -15.82 -3.45 -7.93
CA MET A 319 -14.96 -2.38 -8.44
C MET A 319 -13.66 -2.91 -9.00
N HIS A 320 -13.02 -3.84 -8.30
CA HIS A 320 -11.81 -4.50 -8.78
C HIS A 320 -12.04 -5.19 -10.14
N LEU A 321 -13.08 -6.00 -10.25
CA LEU A 321 -13.42 -6.70 -11.50
C LEU A 321 -13.73 -5.72 -12.64
N MET A 322 -14.45 -4.63 -12.36
CA MET A 322 -14.74 -3.60 -13.35
C MET A 322 -13.46 -2.92 -13.83
N LEU A 323 -12.57 -2.53 -12.94
CA LEU A 323 -11.30 -1.87 -13.26
C LEU A 323 -10.36 -2.81 -14.03
N GLU A 324 -10.29 -4.10 -13.67
CA GLU A 324 -9.55 -5.10 -14.45
C GLU A 324 -10.05 -5.17 -15.90
N ARG A 325 -11.39 -5.21 -16.10
CA ARG A 325 -11.98 -5.22 -17.43
C ARG A 325 -11.70 -3.94 -18.20
N ILE A 326 -11.73 -2.78 -17.54
CA ILE A 326 -11.34 -1.51 -18.15
C ILE A 326 -9.88 -1.58 -18.59
N ALA A 327 -8.98 -2.11 -17.73
CA ALA A 327 -7.56 -2.26 -18.06
C ALA A 327 -7.35 -3.11 -19.33
N VAL A 328 -8.09 -4.20 -19.47
CA VAL A 328 -8.00 -5.09 -20.63
C VAL A 328 -8.64 -4.45 -21.88
N ASN A 329 -9.85 -3.93 -21.79
CA ASN A 329 -10.61 -3.45 -22.95
C ASN A 329 -10.08 -2.12 -23.51
N TYR A 330 -9.42 -1.31 -22.66
CA TYR A 330 -8.90 0.01 -23.01
C TYR A 330 -7.38 0.13 -22.84
N GLU A 331 -6.64 -0.98 -22.87
CA GLU A 331 -5.19 -1.01 -22.63
C GLU A 331 -4.43 0.02 -23.48
N ASN A 332 -4.75 0.12 -24.76
CA ASN A 332 -4.09 1.06 -25.66
C ASN A 332 -4.40 2.52 -25.32
N ALA A 333 -5.66 2.84 -24.99
CA ALA A 333 -6.06 4.18 -24.60
C ALA A 333 -5.39 4.61 -23.28
N LEU A 334 -5.35 3.73 -22.29
CA LEU A 334 -4.67 3.97 -21.01
C LEU A 334 -3.16 4.23 -21.20
N LYS A 335 -2.48 3.43 -22.04
CA LYS A 335 -1.05 3.59 -22.33
C LYS A 335 -0.76 4.88 -23.07
N VAL A 336 -1.53 5.21 -24.11
CA VAL A 336 -1.33 6.41 -24.94
C VAL A 336 -1.53 7.69 -24.12
N ARG A 337 -2.55 7.70 -23.26
CA ARG A 337 -2.89 8.87 -22.41
C ARG A 337 -2.16 8.88 -21.07
N LYS A 338 -1.35 7.85 -20.76
CA LYS A 338 -0.65 7.70 -19.47
C LYS A 338 -1.61 7.73 -18.27
N GLU A 339 -2.85 7.34 -18.47
CA GLU A 339 -3.84 7.24 -17.39
C GLU A 339 -3.56 6.01 -16.54
N SER A 340 -3.67 6.18 -15.23
CA SER A 340 -3.50 5.09 -14.27
C SER A 340 -4.80 4.82 -13.55
N ILE A 341 -5.14 3.54 -13.43
CA ILE A 341 -6.27 3.07 -12.63
C ILE A 341 -5.81 2.40 -11.32
N LEU A 342 -4.49 2.35 -11.08
CA LEU A 342 -3.92 1.65 -9.92
C LEU A 342 -4.41 2.23 -8.59
N GLU A 343 -4.53 3.56 -8.52
CA GLU A 343 -5.01 4.22 -7.30
C GLU A 343 -6.49 3.96 -7.01
N LEU A 344 -7.28 3.60 -8.03
CA LEU A 344 -8.71 3.29 -7.90
C LEU A 344 -8.97 1.84 -7.48
N GLN A 345 -7.95 0.95 -7.54
CA GLN A 345 -8.11 -0.46 -7.18
C GLN A 345 -8.28 -0.69 -5.69
N ASP A 346 -7.67 0.16 -4.86
CA ASP A 346 -7.81 0.10 -3.42
C ASP A 346 -8.85 1.13 -2.94
N ILE A 347 -10.05 0.65 -2.64
CA ILE A 347 -11.16 1.50 -2.19
C ILE A 347 -10.91 2.10 -0.80
N TYR A 348 -10.16 1.41 0.06
CA TYR A 348 -9.92 1.83 1.44
C TYR A 348 -8.82 2.88 1.58
N ARG A 349 -8.13 3.22 0.48
CA ARG A 349 -7.27 4.40 0.38
C ARG A 349 -8.04 5.71 0.55
N TYR A 350 -9.33 5.70 0.23
CA TYR A 350 -10.24 6.84 0.38
C TYR A 350 -10.86 6.87 1.78
N GLN A 351 -11.20 8.06 2.27
CA GLN A 351 -11.76 8.18 3.62
C GLN A 351 -13.19 7.63 3.69
N THR A 352 -13.98 7.84 2.65
CA THR A 352 -15.39 7.43 2.59
C THR A 352 -15.76 6.82 1.24
N ILE A 353 -16.80 5.99 1.23
CA ILE A 353 -17.36 5.45 -0.03
C ILE A 353 -17.83 6.54 -0.98
N THR A 354 -18.36 7.65 -0.45
CA THR A 354 -18.78 8.80 -1.25
C THR A 354 -17.61 9.43 -1.98
N GLU A 355 -16.48 9.60 -1.29
CA GLU A 355 -15.25 10.12 -1.89
C GLU A 355 -14.74 9.19 -2.99
N TYR A 356 -14.67 7.90 -2.72
CA TYR A 356 -14.27 6.90 -3.73
C TYR A 356 -15.18 6.92 -4.96
N VAL A 357 -16.49 6.83 -4.76
CA VAL A 357 -17.49 6.82 -5.86
C VAL A 357 -17.38 8.10 -6.69
N ASN A 358 -17.24 9.26 -6.05
CA ASN A 358 -17.07 10.52 -6.78
C ASN A 358 -15.78 10.52 -7.59
N THR A 359 -14.65 10.12 -6.99
CA THR A 359 -13.37 10.05 -7.69
C THR A 359 -13.41 9.10 -8.88
N LEU A 360 -13.99 7.91 -8.70
CA LEU A 360 -14.15 6.93 -9.78
C LEU A 360 -15.04 7.46 -10.89
N THR A 361 -16.20 8.03 -10.56
CA THR A 361 -17.14 8.54 -11.57
C THR A 361 -16.61 9.76 -12.30
N ASP A 362 -15.87 10.64 -11.63
CA ASP A 362 -15.19 11.77 -12.28
C ASP A 362 -14.05 11.30 -13.18
N TRP A 363 -13.34 10.25 -12.77
CA TRP A 363 -12.35 9.58 -13.63
C TRP A 363 -13.01 8.97 -14.85
N MET A 364 -14.14 8.27 -14.70
CA MET A 364 -14.89 7.68 -15.83
C MET A 364 -15.33 8.72 -16.86
N ARG A 365 -15.82 9.88 -16.42
CA ARG A 365 -16.22 10.99 -17.33
C ARG A 365 -15.01 11.57 -18.05
N ARG A 366 -13.93 11.89 -17.32
CA ARG A 366 -12.69 12.37 -17.95
C ARG A 366 -12.11 11.37 -18.93
N PHE A 367 -12.13 10.09 -18.59
CA PHE A 367 -11.66 9.04 -19.47
C PHE A 367 -12.55 8.91 -20.73
N HIS A 368 -13.88 9.01 -20.58
CA HIS A 368 -14.81 9.09 -21.71
C HIS A 368 -14.47 10.25 -22.64
N ASP A 369 -14.26 11.46 -22.12
CA ASP A 369 -13.92 12.64 -22.92
C ASP A 369 -12.61 12.41 -23.69
N LEU A 370 -11.59 11.87 -23.02
CA LEU A 370 -10.30 11.55 -23.61
C LEU A 370 -10.38 10.55 -24.79
N ILE A 371 -11.23 9.52 -24.66
CA ILE A 371 -11.41 8.55 -25.75
C ILE A 371 -12.36 9.05 -26.84
N SER A 372 -13.26 9.97 -26.53
CA SER A 372 -14.17 10.60 -27.50
C SER A 372 -13.47 11.61 -28.40
N GLU A 373 -12.43 12.30 -27.93
CA GLU A 373 -11.58 13.20 -28.74
C GLU A 373 -10.79 12.49 -29.84
N GLU A 374 -10.65 11.16 -29.79
CA GLU A 374 -10.01 10.36 -30.87
C GLU A 374 -10.89 10.21 -32.12
N PHE A 375 -12.08 10.80 -32.11
CA PHE A 375 -13.02 10.77 -33.26
C PHE A 375 -12.56 11.68 -34.44
N ASP A 376 -11.41 11.39 -35.05
CA ASP A 376 -11.13 11.87 -36.42
C ASP A 376 -11.72 10.85 -37.41
N ASP A 377 -12.87 11.21 -38.01
CA ASP A 377 -13.73 10.34 -38.83
C ASP A 377 -12.98 9.66 -40.00
N TYR A 378 -11.94 10.31 -40.52
CA TYR A 378 -11.17 9.79 -41.64
C TYR A 378 -10.17 8.68 -41.21
N LYS A 379 -9.46 8.86 -40.14
CA LYS A 379 -8.48 7.86 -39.63
C LYS A 379 -9.20 6.60 -39.14
N ASN A 380 -10.34 6.77 -38.50
CA ASN A 380 -11.14 5.66 -38.02
C ASN A 380 -11.70 4.82 -39.19
N LYS A 381 -12.12 5.44 -40.30
CA LYS A 381 -12.57 4.73 -41.47
C LYS A 381 -11.49 3.82 -42.08
N GLN A 382 -10.25 4.30 -42.17
CA GLN A 382 -9.11 3.49 -42.63
C GLN A 382 -8.83 2.33 -41.67
N LYS A 383 -8.83 2.56 -40.34
CA LYS A 383 -8.62 1.50 -39.34
C LYS A 383 -9.71 0.44 -39.41
N ILE A 384 -10.98 0.83 -39.57
CA ILE A 384 -12.09 -0.12 -39.77
C ILE A 384 -11.94 -0.93 -41.05
N GLN A 385 -11.52 -0.33 -42.16
CA GLN A 385 -11.22 -1.08 -43.38
C GLN A 385 -10.11 -2.14 -43.14
N GLN A 386 -9.06 -1.79 -42.41
CA GLN A 386 -8.01 -2.75 -42.02
C GLN A 386 -8.57 -3.88 -41.14
N ALA A 387 -9.47 -3.54 -40.18
CA ALA A 387 -10.14 -4.55 -39.36
C ALA A 387 -10.98 -5.52 -40.18
N VAL A 388 -11.78 -5.00 -41.13
CA VAL A 388 -12.61 -5.81 -42.05
C VAL A 388 -11.71 -6.74 -42.87
N SER A 389 -10.61 -6.25 -43.44
CA SER A 389 -9.65 -7.08 -44.18
C SER A 389 -9.04 -8.18 -43.27
N TYR A 390 -8.61 -7.80 -42.06
CA TYR A 390 -8.08 -8.76 -41.09
C TYR A 390 -9.08 -9.85 -40.70
N ILE A 391 -10.38 -9.49 -40.53
CA ILE A 391 -11.43 -10.45 -40.23
C ILE A 391 -11.64 -11.41 -41.40
N HIS A 392 -11.63 -10.92 -42.63
CA HIS A 392 -11.73 -11.76 -43.82
C HIS A 392 -10.57 -12.74 -43.99
N GLU A 393 -9.36 -12.36 -43.60
CA GLU A 393 -8.18 -13.21 -43.68
C GLU A 393 -8.10 -14.24 -42.53
N ASN A 394 -8.76 -13.97 -41.39
CA ASN A 394 -8.61 -14.74 -40.15
C ASN A 394 -9.94 -15.28 -39.58
N TYR A 395 -11.07 -15.21 -40.33
CA TYR A 395 -12.39 -15.61 -39.83
C TYR A 395 -12.46 -17.04 -39.28
N ASN A 396 -11.58 -17.91 -39.73
CA ASN A 396 -11.49 -19.32 -39.32
C ASN A 396 -10.74 -19.53 -38.00
N LYS A 397 -10.14 -18.48 -37.43
CA LYS A 397 -9.45 -18.52 -36.12
C LYS A 397 -10.38 -18.10 -34.98
N ASP A 398 -9.94 -18.26 -33.76
CA ASP A 398 -10.65 -17.74 -32.59
C ASP A 398 -10.56 -16.19 -32.56
N LEU A 399 -11.47 -15.55 -33.27
CA LEU A 399 -11.56 -14.10 -33.34
C LEU A 399 -12.64 -13.59 -32.39
N ASN A 400 -12.24 -12.62 -31.57
CA ASN A 400 -13.16 -11.81 -30.79
C ASN A 400 -12.88 -10.31 -31.00
N MET A 401 -13.77 -9.49 -30.50
CA MET A 401 -13.71 -8.04 -30.70
C MET A 401 -12.46 -7.41 -30.09
N ALA A 402 -11.96 -7.95 -28.96
CA ALA A 402 -10.74 -7.48 -28.31
C ALA A 402 -9.49 -7.73 -29.18
N VAL A 403 -9.39 -8.92 -29.79
CA VAL A 403 -8.28 -9.25 -30.70
C VAL A 403 -8.24 -8.29 -31.88
N VAL A 404 -9.37 -8.02 -32.51
CA VAL A 404 -9.43 -7.18 -33.70
C VAL A 404 -9.21 -5.71 -33.37
N SER A 405 -9.81 -5.20 -32.29
CA SER A 405 -9.62 -3.82 -31.85
C SER A 405 -8.15 -3.54 -31.47
N ASN A 406 -7.49 -4.49 -30.81
CA ASN A 406 -6.06 -4.39 -30.50
C ASN A 406 -5.20 -4.40 -31.76
N TYR A 407 -5.53 -5.25 -32.74
CA TYR A 407 -4.80 -5.31 -34.01
C TYR A 407 -4.73 -3.94 -34.73
N ILE A 408 -5.86 -3.20 -34.73
CA ILE A 408 -5.93 -1.87 -35.35
C ILE A 408 -5.59 -0.73 -34.38
N SER A 409 -5.14 -1.03 -33.15
CA SER A 409 -4.85 -0.04 -32.10
C SER A 409 -6.02 0.91 -31.89
N MET A 410 -7.22 0.36 -31.67
CA MET A 410 -8.46 1.08 -31.38
C MET A 410 -9.04 0.56 -30.07
N ASN A 411 -9.62 1.44 -29.24
CA ASN A 411 -10.31 0.96 -28.05
C ASN A 411 -11.57 0.16 -28.43
N TYR A 412 -11.95 -0.76 -27.55
CA TYR A 412 -13.03 -1.72 -27.77
C TYR A 412 -14.38 -1.06 -28.11
N SER A 413 -14.77 -0.02 -27.37
CA SER A 413 -16.07 0.64 -27.56
C SER A 413 -16.11 1.47 -28.83
N LEU A 414 -15.02 2.19 -29.14
CA LEU A 414 -14.89 2.93 -30.38
C LEU A 414 -14.91 1.97 -31.58
N PHE A 415 -14.18 0.85 -31.50
CA PHE A 415 -14.22 -0.18 -32.51
C PHE A 415 -15.65 -0.72 -32.71
N SER A 416 -16.35 -1.07 -31.65
CA SER A 416 -17.72 -1.58 -31.70
C SER A 416 -18.67 -0.61 -32.41
N TYR A 417 -18.59 0.67 -32.04
CA TYR A 417 -19.41 1.72 -32.65
C TYR A 417 -19.02 1.97 -34.10
N ALA A 418 -17.76 2.27 -34.37
CA ALA A 418 -17.28 2.59 -35.73
C ALA A 418 -17.46 1.42 -36.71
N PHE A 419 -17.24 0.18 -36.23
CA PHE A 419 -17.46 -1.03 -37.01
C PHE A 419 -18.92 -1.18 -37.42
N LYS A 420 -19.85 -0.98 -36.49
CA LYS A 420 -21.30 -1.04 -36.79
C LYS A 420 -21.71 0.08 -37.74
N GLN A 421 -21.20 1.28 -37.57
CA GLN A 421 -21.45 2.40 -38.48
C GLN A 421 -20.94 2.12 -39.89
N TYR A 422 -19.75 1.53 -40.00
CA TYR A 422 -19.14 1.24 -41.29
C TYR A 422 -19.73 0.03 -42.00
N THR A 423 -19.99 -1.07 -41.27
CA THR A 423 -20.46 -2.35 -41.84
C THR A 423 -21.98 -2.53 -41.82
N GLY A 424 -22.72 -1.67 -41.11
CA GLY A 424 -24.16 -1.78 -40.88
C GLY A 424 -24.59 -2.83 -39.87
N THR A 425 -23.66 -3.64 -39.33
CA THR A 425 -23.96 -4.72 -38.39
C THR A 425 -22.89 -4.82 -37.29
N ASN A 426 -23.22 -5.44 -36.16
CA ASN A 426 -22.22 -5.64 -35.11
C ASN A 426 -21.22 -6.73 -35.50
N PHE A 427 -20.04 -6.70 -34.85
CA PHE A 427 -18.93 -7.61 -35.10
C PHE A 427 -19.31 -9.10 -35.02
N VAL A 428 -20.11 -9.49 -34.02
CA VAL A 428 -20.52 -10.90 -33.83
C VAL A 428 -21.36 -11.39 -34.99
N ASN A 429 -22.31 -10.58 -35.43
CA ASN A 429 -23.15 -10.92 -36.57
C ASN A 429 -22.35 -10.89 -37.87
N PHE A 430 -21.48 -9.91 -38.08
CA PHE A 430 -20.61 -9.83 -39.25
C PHE A 430 -19.73 -11.11 -39.39
N LEU A 431 -19.03 -11.50 -38.30
CA LEU A 431 -18.19 -12.70 -38.30
C LEU A 431 -19.02 -13.97 -38.54
N LYS A 432 -20.19 -14.06 -37.89
CA LYS A 432 -21.11 -15.17 -38.08
C LYS A 432 -21.56 -15.29 -39.54
N ASP A 433 -21.97 -14.19 -40.14
CA ASP A 433 -22.48 -14.17 -41.50
C ASP A 433 -21.38 -14.48 -42.52
N LEU A 434 -20.17 -13.97 -42.30
CA LEU A 434 -18.97 -14.31 -43.09
C LEU A 434 -18.66 -15.81 -43.02
N ARG A 435 -18.67 -16.41 -41.82
CA ARG A 435 -18.45 -17.84 -41.63
C ARG A 435 -19.54 -18.68 -42.33
N MET A 436 -20.78 -18.25 -42.29
CA MET A 436 -21.88 -18.92 -42.94
C MET A 436 -21.80 -18.81 -44.48
N GLN A 437 -21.38 -17.66 -45.01
CA GLN A 437 -21.12 -17.51 -46.46
C GLN A 437 -20.00 -18.45 -46.94
N GLU A 438 -18.91 -18.52 -46.21
CA GLU A 438 -17.80 -19.43 -46.54
C GLU A 438 -18.20 -20.90 -46.38
N ALA A 439 -19.00 -21.27 -45.37
CA ALA A 439 -19.54 -22.59 -45.22
C ALA A 439 -20.44 -22.99 -46.40
N LYS A 440 -21.27 -22.07 -46.85
CA LYS A 440 -22.11 -22.26 -48.03
C LYS A 440 -21.24 -22.49 -49.28
N ARG A 441 -20.24 -21.66 -49.53
CA ARG A 441 -19.29 -21.81 -50.64
C ARG A 441 -18.60 -23.20 -50.61
N LEU A 442 -18.11 -23.63 -49.44
CA LEU A 442 -17.45 -24.93 -49.31
C LEU A 442 -18.43 -26.11 -49.54
N LEU A 443 -19.69 -25.97 -49.11
CA LEU A 443 -20.72 -26.97 -49.39
C LEU A 443 -21.06 -27.09 -50.89
N GLU A 444 -20.90 -26.00 -51.66
CA GLU A 444 -21.14 -25.91 -53.09
C GLU A 444 -19.96 -26.40 -53.94
N THR A 445 -18.73 -26.12 -53.48
CA THR A 445 -17.50 -26.28 -54.27
C THR A 445 -16.59 -27.42 -53.85
N SER A 446 -16.92 -28.15 -52.78
CA SER A 446 -16.06 -29.23 -52.26
C SER A 446 -16.88 -30.43 -51.76
N ASP A 447 -16.21 -31.60 -51.74
CA ASP A 447 -16.73 -32.83 -51.14
C ASP A 447 -16.42 -33.00 -49.64
N MET A 448 -15.93 -31.91 -48.97
CA MET A 448 -15.59 -31.95 -47.54
C MET A 448 -16.80 -32.34 -46.70
N ARG A 449 -16.54 -33.15 -45.66
CA ARG A 449 -17.60 -33.52 -44.69
C ARG A 449 -18.06 -32.28 -43.88
N VAL A 450 -19.30 -32.33 -43.38
CA VAL A 450 -19.87 -31.21 -42.59
C VAL A 450 -18.99 -30.85 -41.38
N ASN A 451 -18.40 -31.86 -40.74
CA ASN A 451 -17.45 -31.64 -39.64
C ASN A 451 -16.17 -30.91 -40.09
N GLU A 452 -15.61 -31.30 -41.24
CA GLU A 452 -14.41 -30.64 -41.80
C GLU A 452 -14.71 -29.18 -42.19
N ILE A 453 -15.89 -28.94 -42.74
CA ILE A 453 -16.36 -27.57 -43.09
C ILE A 453 -16.56 -26.74 -41.80
N SER A 454 -17.12 -27.33 -40.72
CA SER A 454 -17.29 -26.60 -39.45
C SER A 454 -15.97 -26.11 -38.90
N GLN A 455 -14.95 -26.96 -38.91
CA GLN A 455 -13.59 -26.59 -38.50
C GLN A 455 -12.94 -25.56 -39.44
N ALA A 456 -13.08 -25.77 -40.75
CA ALA A 456 -12.50 -24.87 -41.75
C ALA A 456 -13.05 -23.43 -41.68
N VAL A 457 -14.29 -23.25 -41.17
CA VAL A 457 -14.90 -21.93 -41.00
C VAL A 457 -14.82 -21.42 -39.53
N GLY A 458 -14.06 -22.10 -38.65
CA GLY A 458 -13.77 -21.60 -37.31
C GLY A 458 -14.79 -21.97 -36.24
N TYR A 459 -15.51 -23.08 -36.38
CA TYR A 459 -16.35 -23.66 -35.32
C TYR A 459 -15.74 -24.94 -34.78
N GLU A 460 -15.35 -24.98 -33.52
CA GLU A 460 -14.82 -26.17 -32.86
C GLU A 460 -15.92 -27.25 -32.65
N ASN A 461 -17.17 -26.84 -32.49
CA ASN A 461 -18.28 -27.75 -32.22
C ASN A 461 -19.25 -27.82 -33.43
N GLU A 462 -19.25 -29.00 -34.07
CA GLU A 462 -20.10 -29.29 -35.24
C GLU A 462 -21.61 -29.09 -34.94
N LYS A 463 -22.09 -29.49 -33.75
CA LYS A 463 -23.52 -29.34 -33.40
C LYS A 463 -23.91 -27.87 -33.29
N HIS A 464 -23.01 -27.03 -32.75
CA HIS A 464 -23.21 -25.59 -32.68
C HIS A 464 -23.23 -24.97 -34.07
N PHE A 465 -22.29 -25.36 -34.94
CA PHE A 465 -22.25 -24.95 -36.33
C PHE A 465 -23.57 -25.29 -37.04
N MET A 466 -24.03 -26.55 -36.97
CA MET A 466 -25.28 -26.97 -37.62
C MET A 466 -26.50 -26.17 -37.16
N LYS A 467 -26.56 -25.84 -35.84
CA LYS A 467 -27.65 -25.03 -35.27
C LYS A 467 -27.62 -23.61 -35.84
N ILE A 468 -26.46 -22.97 -35.91
CA ILE A 468 -26.30 -21.64 -36.44
C ILE A 468 -26.61 -21.61 -37.96
N PHE A 469 -26.06 -22.58 -38.71
CA PHE A 469 -26.30 -22.67 -40.16
C PHE A 469 -27.80 -22.80 -40.48
N LYS A 470 -28.52 -23.70 -39.75
CA LYS A 470 -29.96 -23.85 -39.91
C LYS A 470 -30.73 -22.60 -39.50
N ALA A 471 -30.31 -21.92 -38.43
CA ALA A 471 -30.95 -20.67 -37.99
C ALA A 471 -30.74 -19.53 -39.00
N THR A 472 -29.61 -19.49 -39.71
CA THR A 472 -29.25 -18.44 -40.67
C THR A 472 -29.85 -18.69 -42.06
N LEU A 473 -29.84 -19.94 -42.54
CA LEU A 473 -30.21 -20.32 -43.91
C LEU A 473 -31.52 -21.11 -44.03
N GLY A 474 -32.17 -21.41 -42.92
CA GLY A 474 -33.46 -22.12 -42.85
C GLY A 474 -33.37 -23.65 -43.00
N VAL A 475 -32.25 -24.19 -43.50
CA VAL A 475 -32.03 -25.61 -43.76
C VAL A 475 -30.71 -26.08 -43.16
N SER A 476 -30.57 -27.37 -42.86
CA SER A 476 -29.32 -27.92 -42.37
C SER A 476 -28.25 -27.96 -43.47
N PRO A 477 -26.93 -28.00 -43.11
CA PRO A 477 -25.85 -28.12 -44.11
C PRO A 477 -25.99 -29.32 -45.04
N THR A 478 -26.46 -30.43 -44.54
CA THR A 478 -26.68 -31.66 -45.31
C THR A 478 -27.87 -31.54 -46.28
N GLU A 479 -28.96 -30.90 -45.84
CA GLU A 479 -30.13 -30.62 -46.71
C GLU A 479 -29.76 -29.61 -47.80
N TYR A 480 -28.95 -28.59 -47.42
CA TYR A 480 -28.46 -27.57 -48.35
C TYR A 480 -27.63 -28.21 -49.46
N ARG A 481 -26.68 -29.07 -49.16
CA ARG A 481 -25.83 -29.80 -50.14
C ARG A 481 -26.69 -30.63 -51.08
N LYS A 482 -27.65 -31.43 -50.55
CA LYS A 482 -28.56 -32.21 -51.35
C LYS A 482 -29.42 -31.37 -52.34
N SER A 483 -29.85 -30.20 -51.86
CA SER A 483 -30.67 -29.28 -52.71
C SER A 483 -29.88 -28.69 -53.88
N ILE A 484 -28.55 -28.56 -53.76
CA ILE A 484 -27.71 -28.08 -54.86
C ILE A 484 -27.41 -29.17 -55.86
N GLN A 485 -27.12 -30.39 -55.37
CA GLN A 485 -26.88 -31.54 -56.26
C GLN A 485 -28.10 -31.86 -57.14
N LEU A 486 -29.31 -31.68 -56.61
CA LEU A 486 -30.57 -31.87 -57.37
C LEU A 486 -30.88 -30.70 -58.34
N LYS A 487 -30.21 -29.57 -58.28
CA LYS A 487 -30.40 -28.45 -59.22
C LYS A 487 -29.33 -28.42 -60.33
N GLY A 488 -28.28 -29.25 -60.19
CA GLY A 488 -27.18 -29.38 -61.17
C GLY A 488 -27.36 -30.56 -62.16
N GLU A 489 -28.37 -31.41 -61.94
CA GLU A 489 -28.93 -32.36 -62.92
C GLU A 489 -30.09 -31.71 -63.71
#